data_a4b17405e19d21392eb2aba5343e6d2d
#
_entry.id   a4b17405e19d21392eb2aba5343e6d2d
#
_cell.length_a   1.000
_cell.length_b   1.000
_cell.length_c   1.000
_cell.angle_alpha   90.00
_cell.angle_beta   90.00
_cell.angle_gamma   90.00
#
_symmetry.space_group_name_H-M   'P 1'
#
loop_
_entity.id
_entity.type
_entity.pdbx_description
1 polymer ?
#
loop_
_entity_poly.entity_id
_entity_poly.type
_entity_poly.pdbx_seq_one_letter_code
_entity_poly.pdbx_strand_id
1 'polypeptide(L)'
;MKLEQKQIKNVRQATLLSIIPGLGQFYNKQNFKGIVFFALFALFIIEFFAVGLNALIGLVTLGSVPGVDHSLFLMIEGTLQLIVTLLFIGFWFINIFDARRVAMQWNLGETVNRSAIAIIKN
;
A
#
# COMPACT_ATOMS: atom_id res chain seq x y z
N MET A 1 23.66 -15.33 27.75
CA MET A 1 23.01 -14.55 26.68
C MET A 1 21.50 -14.59 26.86
N LYS A 2 20.90 -13.46 27.15
CA LYS A 2 19.43 -13.37 27.25
C LYS A 2 18.86 -13.15 25.83
N LEU A 3 18.04 -14.08 25.36
CA LEU A 3 17.26 -13.90 24.15
C LEU A 3 15.98 -13.17 24.52
N GLU A 4 15.79 -11.97 24.02
CA GLU A 4 14.55 -11.22 24.23
C GLU A 4 13.41 -11.85 23.41
N GLN A 5 12.32 -12.16 24.09
CA GLN A 5 11.11 -12.62 23.43
C GLN A 5 10.33 -11.42 22.92
N LYS A 6 10.28 -11.26 21.61
CA LYS A 6 9.45 -10.25 20.96
C LYS A 6 8.01 -10.74 20.82
N GLN A 7 7.09 -9.79 20.86
CA GLN A 7 5.68 -10.10 20.69
C GLN A 7 5.40 -10.65 19.28
N ILE A 8 4.61 -11.71 19.20
CA ILE A 8 4.13 -12.26 17.92
C ILE A 8 3.21 -11.24 17.24
N LYS A 9 3.41 -11.04 15.94
CA LYS A 9 2.56 -10.17 15.13
C LYS A 9 1.26 -10.87 14.74
N ASN A 10 0.18 -10.10 14.79
CA ASN A 10 -1.09 -10.57 14.23
C ASN A 10 -1.09 -10.32 12.72
N VAL A 11 -0.94 -11.39 11.94
CA VAL A 11 -0.87 -11.33 10.47
C VAL A 11 -2.15 -10.73 9.87
N ARG A 12 -3.31 -11.08 10.42
CA ARG A 12 -4.59 -10.52 9.99
C ARG A 12 -4.66 -9.01 10.23
N GLN A 13 -4.21 -8.54 11.39
CA GLN A 13 -4.18 -7.12 11.72
C GLN A 13 -3.23 -6.36 10.80
N ALA A 14 -2.03 -6.89 10.53
CA ALA A 14 -1.09 -6.30 9.58
C ALA A 14 -1.70 -6.18 8.18
N THR A 15 -2.41 -7.21 7.72
CA THR A 15 -3.08 -7.22 6.43
C THR A 15 -4.22 -6.20 6.38
N LEU A 16 -5.07 -6.13 7.40
CA LEU A 16 -6.19 -5.19 7.47
C LEU A 16 -5.74 -3.74 7.56
N LEU A 17 -4.70 -3.44 8.35
CA LEU A 17 -4.14 -2.10 8.44
C LEU A 17 -3.57 -1.63 7.10
N SER A 18 -3.08 -2.54 6.27
CA SER A 18 -2.52 -2.23 4.95
C SER A 18 -3.57 -1.86 3.90
N ILE A 19 -4.85 -1.89 4.24
CA ILE A 19 -5.91 -1.27 3.41
C ILE A 19 -5.60 0.21 3.22
N ILE A 20 -5.08 0.88 4.25
CA ILE A 20 -4.45 2.19 4.11
C ILE A 20 -2.95 1.95 3.96
N PRO A 21 -2.35 2.23 2.77
CA PRO A 21 -0.93 1.97 2.53
C PRO A 21 -0.03 2.60 3.59
N GLY A 22 0.92 1.83 4.07
CA GLY A 22 1.87 2.23 5.09
C GLY A 22 1.50 1.85 6.52
N LEU A 23 0.20 1.73 6.87
CA LEU A 23 -0.19 1.39 8.24
C LEU A 23 0.24 -0.03 8.64
N GLY A 24 0.16 -0.99 7.73
CA GLY A 24 0.64 -2.34 7.97
C GLY A 24 2.16 -2.39 8.20
N GLN A 25 2.91 -1.59 7.45
CA GLN A 25 4.36 -1.45 7.63
C GLN A 25 4.70 -0.80 8.98
N PHE A 26 3.97 0.22 9.41
CA PHE A 26 4.12 0.78 10.77
C PHE A 26 3.84 -0.26 11.85
N TYR A 27 2.80 -1.05 11.69
CA TYR A 27 2.51 -2.16 12.60
C TYR A 27 3.68 -3.15 12.68
N ASN A 28 4.33 -3.45 11.56
CA ASN A 28 5.52 -4.31 11.47
C ASN A 28 6.81 -3.61 11.91
N LYS A 29 6.73 -2.38 12.43
CA LYS A 29 7.88 -1.54 12.85
C LYS A 29 8.84 -1.18 11.71
N GLN A 30 8.35 -1.19 10.47
CA GLN A 30 9.07 -0.73 9.28
C GLN A 30 8.74 0.74 9.00
N ASN A 31 9.14 1.63 9.89
CA ASN A 31 8.71 3.03 9.89
C ASN A 31 9.05 3.77 8.59
N PHE A 32 10.27 3.61 8.08
CA PHE A 32 10.67 4.26 6.82
C PHE A 32 9.79 3.81 5.65
N LYS A 33 9.60 2.51 5.51
CA LYS A 33 8.76 1.90 4.46
C LYS A 33 7.30 2.33 4.61
N GLY A 34 6.79 2.39 5.85
CA GLY A 34 5.47 2.88 6.17
C GLY A 34 5.27 4.34 5.75
N ILE A 35 6.24 5.20 6.02
CA ILE A 35 6.22 6.62 5.61
C ILE A 35 6.18 6.73 4.09
N VAL A 36 7.03 5.98 3.37
CA VAL A 36 7.06 6.02 1.89
C VAL A 36 5.72 5.58 1.30
N PHE A 37 5.18 4.46 1.74
CA PHE A 37 3.89 3.98 1.24
C PHE A 37 2.74 4.93 1.55
N PHE A 38 2.71 5.47 2.76
CA PHE A 38 1.68 6.42 3.17
C PHE A 38 1.78 7.74 2.38
N ALA A 39 3.00 8.24 2.17
CA ALA A 39 3.21 9.46 1.39
C ALA A 39 2.77 9.28 -0.07
N LEU A 40 3.12 8.16 -0.70
CA LEU A 40 2.67 7.85 -2.07
C LEU A 40 1.15 7.73 -2.15
N PHE A 41 0.52 7.10 -1.16
CA PHE A 41 -0.93 7.03 -1.08
C PHE A 41 -1.58 8.41 -0.95
N ALA A 42 -1.07 9.25 -0.05
CA ALA A 42 -1.59 10.61 0.14
C ALA A 42 -1.44 11.46 -1.13
N LEU A 43 -0.30 11.39 -1.81
CA LEU A 43 -0.06 12.08 -3.07
C LEU A 43 -1.03 11.62 -4.16
N PHE A 44 -1.25 10.31 -4.27
CA PHE A 44 -2.20 9.77 -5.24
C PHE A 44 -3.63 10.25 -4.96
N ILE A 45 -4.07 10.24 -3.70
CA ILE A 45 -5.41 10.70 -3.32
C ILE A 45 -5.59 12.18 -3.68
N ILE A 46 -4.61 13.01 -3.36
CA ILE A 46 -4.65 14.45 -3.67
C ILE A 46 -4.72 14.64 -5.20
N GLU A 47 -3.84 13.99 -5.95
CA GLU A 47 -3.81 14.06 -7.41
C GLU A 47 -5.13 13.58 -8.02
N PHE A 48 -5.64 12.44 -7.57
CA PHE A 48 -6.86 11.86 -8.10
C PHE A 48 -8.07 12.78 -7.95
N PHE A 49 -8.25 13.37 -6.78
CA PHE A 49 -9.38 14.28 -6.56
C PHE A 49 -9.16 15.68 -7.16
N ALA A 50 -7.92 16.13 -7.29
CA ALA A 50 -7.64 17.42 -7.89
C ALA A 50 -7.77 17.41 -9.42
N VAL A 51 -7.29 16.38 -10.09
CA VAL A 51 -7.19 16.31 -11.55
C VAL A 51 -7.73 14.99 -12.10
N GLY A 52 -7.38 13.87 -11.47
CA GLY A 52 -7.60 12.53 -12.01
C GLY A 52 -9.05 12.19 -12.26
N LEU A 53 -9.95 12.56 -11.37
CA LEU A 53 -11.38 12.30 -11.52
C LEU A 53 -11.94 13.00 -12.78
N ASN A 54 -11.57 14.26 -12.99
CA ASN A 54 -12.00 15.01 -14.18
C ASN A 54 -11.42 14.41 -15.46
N ALA A 55 -10.17 13.95 -15.42
CA ALA A 55 -9.52 13.28 -16.54
C ALA A 55 -10.24 11.96 -16.90
N LEU A 56 -10.64 11.16 -15.92
CA LEU A 56 -11.41 9.93 -16.15
C LEU A 56 -12.80 10.22 -16.69
N ILE A 57 -13.48 11.27 -16.22
CA ILE A 57 -14.76 11.71 -16.77
C ILE A 57 -14.58 12.10 -18.24
N GLY A 58 -13.51 12.83 -18.57
CA GLY A 58 -13.19 13.18 -19.96
C GLY A 58 -13.00 11.97 -20.86
N LEU A 59 -12.37 10.90 -20.33
CA LEU A 59 -12.21 9.65 -21.08
C LEU A 59 -13.54 8.95 -21.29
N VAL A 60 -14.35 8.79 -20.25
CA VAL A 60 -15.65 8.09 -20.30
C VAL A 60 -16.62 8.80 -21.24
N THR A 61 -16.60 10.13 -21.27
CA THR A 61 -17.45 10.95 -22.14
C THR A 61 -16.86 11.12 -23.54
N LEU A 62 -15.75 10.45 -23.86
CA LEU A 62 -15.01 10.56 -25.13
C LEU A 62 -14.69 12.02 -25.49
N GLY A 63 -14.37 12.81 -24.48
CA GLY A 63 -14.06 14.23 -24.63
C GLY A 63 -15.27 15.14 -24.86
N SER A 64 -16.50 14.62 -24.73
CA SER A 64 -17.75 15.39 -24.92
C SER A 64 -18.12 16.21 -23.68
N VAL A 65 -17.15 16.93 -23.11
CA VAL A 65 -17.43 17.79 -21.94
C VAL A 65 -17.91 19.13 -22.42
N PRO A 66 -19.11 19.61 -21.99
CA PRO A 66 -19.62 20.93 -22.40
C PRO A 66 -18.66 22.06 -22.08
N GLY A 67 -18.42 22.93 -23.07
CA GLY A 67 -17.56 24.10 -22.92
C GLY A 67 -16.04 23.85 -23.07
N VAL A 68 -15.64 22.66 -23.48
CA VAL A 68 -14.23 22.32 -23.71
C VAL A 68 -14.02 21.82 -25.14
N ASP A 69 -13.23 22.56 -25.92
CA ASP A 69 -12.98 22.28 -27.35
C ASP A 69 -11.76 21.34 -27.58
N HIS A 70 -11.26 20.68 -26.54
CA HIS A 70 -10.05 19.84 -26.62
C HIS A 70 -10.33 18.37 -26.36
N SER A 71 -11.25 17.78 -27.12
CA SER A 71 -11.68 16.38 -26.95
C SER A 71 -10.53 15.37 -26.99
N LEU A 72 -9.59 15.53 -27.93
CA LEU A 72 -8.42 14.65 -28.04
C LEU A 72 -7.50 14.75 -26.82
N PHE A 73 -7.25 15.99 -26.34
CA PHE A 73 -6.45 16.24 -25.15
C PHE A 73 -7.07 15.58 -23.91
N LEU A 74 -8.39 15.74 -23.71
CA LEU A 74 -9.11 15.12 -22.62
C LEU A 74 -9.06 13.59 -22.66
N MET A 75 -9.12 13.00 -23.84
CA MET A 75 -9.03 11.55 -24.02
C MET A 75 -7.61 11.06 -23.66
N ILE A 76 -6.57 11.79 -24.07
CA ILE A 76 -5.19 11.46 -23.72
C ILE A 76 -4.97 11.58 -22.22
N GLU A 77 -5.38 12.67 -21.60
CA GLU A 77 -5.29 12.84 -20.13
C GLU A 77 -6.01 11.71 -19.39
N GLY A 78 -7.23 11.38 -19.79
CA GLY A 78 -8.02 10.32 -19.19
C GLY A 78 -7.36 8.95 -19.35
N THR A 79 -6.75 8.67 -20.50
CA THR A 79 -6.01 7.42 -20.73
C THR A 79 -4.78 7.33 -19.83
N LEU A 80 -4.01 8.41 -19.72
CA LEU A 80 -2.87 8.48 -18.83
C LEU A 80 -3.30 8.29 -17.37
N GLN A 81 -4.39 8.93 -16.96
CA GLN A 81 -4.94 8.78 -15.60
C GLN A 81 -5.40 7.35 -15.32
N LEU A 82 -6.00 6.68 -16.31
CA LEU A 82 -6.38 5.28 -16.17
C LEU A 82 -5.15 4.40 -15.92
N ILE A 83 -4.07 4.61 -16.66
CA ILE A 83 -2.80 3.89 -16.48
C ILE A 83 -2.24 4.13 -15.08
N VAL A 84 -2.19 5.40 -14.62
CA VAL A 84 -1.73 5.75 -13.27
C VAL A 84 -2.58 5.07 -12.20
N THR A 85 -3.90 5.06 -12.37
CA THR A 85 -4.82 4.43 -11.42
C THR A 85 -4.60 2.91 -11.35
N LEU A 86 -4.42 2.25 -12.50
CA LEU A 86 -4.14 0.81 -12.54
C LEU A 86 -2.79 0.47 -11.90
N LEU A 87 -1.76 1.27 -12.14
CA LEU A 87 -0.45 1.11 -11.49
C LEU A 87 -0.56 1.30 -9.97
N PHE A 88 -1.37 2.26 -9.53
CA PHE A 88 -1.61 2.48 -8.10
C PHE A 88 -2.35 1.31 -7.46
N ILE A 89 -3.34 0.73 -8.13
CA ILE A 89 -4.05 -0.46 -7.63
C ILE A 89 -3.06 -1.61 -7.47
N GLY A 90 -2.18 -1.86 -8.43
CA GLY A 90 -1.12 -2.86 -8.34
C GLY A 90 -0.17 -2.60 -7.15
N PHE A 91 0.27 -1.35 -6.99
CA PHE A 91 1.06 -0.91 -5.85
C PHE A 91 0.35 -1.17 -4.52
N TRP A 92 -0.95 -0.89 -4.45
CA TRP A 92 -1.76 -1.14 -3.26
C TRP A 92 -1.78 -2.62 -2.87
N PHE A 93 -2.00 -3.51 -3.84
CA PHE A 93 -1.94 -4.96 -3.58
C PHE A 93 -0.55 -5.38 -3.11
N ILE A 94 0.52 -4.89 -3.73
CA ILE A 94 1.90 -5.18 -3.31
C ILE A 94 2.12 -4.75 -1.86
N ASN A 95 1.62 -3.58 -1.47
CA ASN A 95 1.68 -3.07 -0.09
C ASN A 95 0.98 -4.03 0.90
N ILE A 96 -0.22 -4.50 0.58
CA ILE A 96 -0.98 -5.43 1.43
C ILE A 96 -0.23 -6.76 1.58
N PHE A 97 0.24 -7.34 0.48
CA PHE A 97 0.98 -8.60 0.49
C PHE A 97 2.33 -8.47 1.21
N ASP A 98 3.02 -7.35 1.04
CA ASP A 98 4.26 -7.08 1.74
C ASP A 98 4.07 -7.04 3.26
N ALA A 99 3.07 -6.31 3.75
CA ALA A 99 2.79 -6.23 5.18
C ALA A 99 2.45 -7.61 5.77
N ARG A 100 1.65 -8.40 5.05
CA ARG A 100 1.33 -9.77 5.45
C ARG A 100 2.57 -10.64 5.50
N ARG A 101 3.37 -10.62 4.45
CA ARG A 101 4.60 -11.42 4.35
C ARG A 101 5.58 -11.08 5.47
N VAL A 102 5.81 -9.81 5.74
CA VAL A 102 6.73 -9.36 6.79
C VAL A 102 6.24 -9.80 8.16
N ALA A 103 4.93 -9.70 8.45
CA ALA A 103 4.37 -10.17 9.71
C ALA A 103 4.55 -11.69 9.88
N MET A 104 4.37 -12.47 8.81
CA MET A 104 4.61 -13.92 8.82
C MET A 104 6.09 -14.24 9.05
N GLN A 105 7.01 -13.55 8.38
CA GLN A 105 8.45 -13.73 8.56
C GLN A 105 8.88 -13.36 9.98
N TRP A 106 8.34 -12.30 10.55
CA TRP A 106 8.57 -11.93 11.94
C TRP A 106 8.18 -13.06 12.89
N ASN A 107 7.00 -13.65 12.69
CA ASN A 107 6.50 -14.72 13.54
C ASN A 107 7.34 -16.00 13.42
N LEU A 108 7.83 -16.33 12.22
CA LEU A 108 8.76 -17.45 12.02
C LEU A 108 10.05 -17.24 12.79
N GLY A 109 10.66 -16.08 12.71
CA GLY A 109 11.86 -15.74 13.47
C GLY A 109 11.63 -15.82 14.99
N GLU A 110 10.49 -15.35 15.48
CA GLU A 110 10.13 -15.42 16.90
C GLU A 110 9.87 -16.85 17.36
N THR A 111 9.26 -17.68 16.55
CA THR A 111 9.05 -19.12 16.84
C THR A 111 10.38 -19.84 17.00
N VAL A 112 11.32 -19.61 16.09
CA VAL A 112 12.69 -20.18 16.18
C VAL A 112 13.39 -19.70 17.44
N ASN A 113 13.28 -18.42 17.79
CA ASN A 113 13.88 -17.84 18.97
C ASN A 113 13.32 -18.47 20.26
N ARG A 114 12.01 -18.66 20.36
CA ARG A 114 11.34 -19.33 21.49
C ARG A 114 11.79 -20.78 21.62
N SER A 115 11.94 -21.48 20.52
CA SER A 115 12.44 -22.87 20.53
C SER A 115 13.87 -22.95 21.04
N ALA A 116 14.73 -22.03 20.63
CA ALA A 116 16.10 -21.92 21.13
C ALA A 116 16.15 -21.65 22.64
N ILE A 117 15.30 -20.75 23.16
CA ILE A 117 15.17 -20.46 24.58
C ILE A 117 14.73 -21.71 25.34
N ALA A 118 13.76 -22.46 24.85
CA ALA A 118 13.26 -23.71 25.47
C ALA A 118 14.39 -24.77 25.57
N ILE A 119 15.25 -24.90 24.55
CA ILE A 119 16.42 -25.80 24.56
C ILE A 119 17.41 -25.37 25.62
N ILE A 120 17.67 -24.08 25.77
CA ILE A 120 18.64 -23.54 26.75
C ILE A 120 18.13 -23.73 28.18
N LYS A 121 16.82 -23.66 28.43
CA LYS A 121 16.21 -23.85 29.75
C LYS A 121 16.20 -25.29 30.23
N ASN A 122 16.23 -26.24 29.32
CA ASN A 122 16.29 -27.66 29.64
C ASN A 122 17.73 -28.16 29.73
#